data_4bcdda95f5e62476f969d3f44e8ffdef
#
_entry.id   4bcdda95f5e62476f969d3f44e8ffdef
#
_cell.length_a   1.000
_cell.length_b   1.000
_cell.length_c   1.000
_cell.angle_alpha   90.00
_cell.angle_beta   90.00
_cell.angle_gamma   90.00
#
_symmetry.space_group_name_H-M   'P 1'
#
loop_
_entity.id
_entity.type
_entity.pdbx_description
1 polymer ?
#
loop_
_entity_poly.entity_id
_entity_poly.type
_entity_poly.pdbx_seq_one_letter_code
_entity_poly.pdbx_strand_id
1 'polypeptide(L)'
;MKVLVCPLNWGLGHATRCVPIIYYFAQLNEVIIVSDGYALNFLKNEFPKEKFPQISFEIFPSYSINYSKGKSQVGAMILSLPKIIFGIIKEHFWLKKYVTKHKIDKIISDNRFGMWSKHTFSVYITHQLMVKMPKKLLFFEKIIWGLHRWFITHYNECWIPDFEDKDTNLSGDLSHKYPLPKNAKFIGLLSRFQIMENIEPDNSFSSVCILSGVEPQRSIFEKFLLNKFKNSTHKILIIQGKPQKEVKEISTMNICVVSHLDSKKIASYLLGCQNIICRSGYSTIMDLATINCLHKAEFFPTPGQTEQEYLYNYLNSKR
;
A
#
# COMPACT_ATOMS: atom_id res chain seq x y z
N MET A 1 -20.90 3.23 -15.99
CA MET A 1 -19.51 3.19 -16.52
C MET A 1 -18.84 1.90 -16.08
N LYS A 2 -17.82 1.47 -16.83
CA LYS A 2 -16.92 0.36 -16.41
C LYS A 2 -15.60 0.94 -15.99
N VAL A 3 -15.24 0.74 -14.71
CA VAL A 3 -14.01 1.26 -14.11
C VAL A 3 -13.04 0.12 -13.87
N LEU A 4 -11.83 0.25 -14.37
CA LEU A 4 -10.74 -0.70 -14.17
C LEU A 4 -9.82 -0.19 -13.07
N VAL A 5 -9.66 -0.93 -11.97
CA VAL A 5 -8.76 -0.57 -10.86
C VAL A 5 -7.62 -1.57 -10.78
N CYS A 6 -6.38 -1.07 -10.89
CA CYS A 6 -5.18 -1.88 -11.06
C CYS A 6 -4.15 -1.63 -9.94
N PRO A 7 -4.34 -2.16 -8.72
CA PRO A 7 -3.32 -2.06 -7.68
C PRO A 7 -2.13 -2.97 -7.94
N LEU A 8 -0.92 -2.45 -7.66
CA LEU A 8 0.32 -3.22 -7.72
C LEU A 8 0.40 -4.21 -6.55
N ASN A 9 0.86 -5.44 -6.80
CA ASN A 9 1.05 -6.46 -5.75
C ASN A 9 2.48 -6.43 -5.18
N TRP A 10 2.88 -5.30 -4.58
CA TRP A 10 4.13 -5.16 -3.81
C TRP A 10 3.81 -4.98 -2.33
N GLY A 11 3.28 -6.05 -1.71
CA GLY A 11 2.66 -6.00 -0.38
C GLY A 11 1.20 -5.51 -0.44
N LEU A 12 0.54 -5.44 0.72
CA LEU A 12 -0.87 -5.10 0.79
C LEU A 12 -1.17 -3.59 0.66
N GLY A 13 -0.17 -2.72 0.82
CA GLY A 13 -0.36 -1.27 0.90
C GLY A 13 -1.06 -0.65 -0.32
N HIS A 14 -0.76 -1.14 -1.53
CA HIS A 14 -1.44 -0.70 -2.75
C HIS A 14 -2.90 -1.16 -2.79
N ALA A 15 -3.16 -2.39 -2.37
CA ALA A 15 -4.51 -2.92 -2.31
C ALA A 15 -5.36 -2.20 -1.26
N THR A 16 -4.83 -1.98 -0.05
CA THR A 16 -5.56 -1.33 1.05
C THR A 16 -5.97 0.10 0.70
N ARG A 17 -5.10 0.89 0.08
CA ARG A 17 -5.44 2.27 -0.30
C ARG A 17 -6.36 2.35 -1.52
N CYS A 18 -6.51 1.28 -2.31
CA CYS A 18 -7.52 1.21 -3.36
C CYS A 18 -8.93 0.90 -2.85
N VAL A 19 -9.08 0.40 -1.61
CA VAL A 19 -10.39 0.05 -1.04
C VAL A 19 -11.40 1.19 -1.08
N PRO A 20 -11.11 2.43 -0.59
CA PRO A 20 -12.08 3.51 -0.66
C PRO A 20 -12.43 3.91 -2.09
N ILE A 21 -11.49 3.82 -3.03
CA ILE A 21 -11.73 4.12 -4.45
C ILE A 21 -12.67 3.08 -5.07
N ILE A 22 -12.38 1.80 -4.85
CA ILE A 22 -13.21 0.69 -5.34
C ILE A 22 -14.62 0.82 -4.78
N TYR A 23 -14.74 1.05 -3.46
CA TYR A 23 -16.02 1.23 -2.79
C TYR A 23 -16.82 2.38 -3.41
N TYR A 24 -16.20 3.56 -3.58
CA TYR A 24 -16.84 4.74 -4.15
C TYR A 24 -17.37 4.47 -5.56
N PHE A 25 -16.54 3.91 -6.44
CA PHE A 25 -16.97 3.64 -7.82
C PHE A 25 -18.03 2.54 -7.92
N ALA A 26 -17.94 1.53 -7.05
CA ALA A 26 -18.91 0.43 -7.03
C ALA A 26 -20.32 0.84 -6.62
N GLN A 27 -20.52 2.03 -6.04
CA GLN A 27 -21.88 2.51 -5.72
C GLN A 27 -22.77 2.69 -6.97
N LEU A 28 -22.17 3.11 -8.09
CA LEU A 28 -22.92 3.47 -9.30
C LEU A 28 -22.35 2.86 -10.60
N ASN A 29 -21.30 2.06 -10.51
CA ASN A 29 -20.58 1.58 -11.69
C ASN A 29 -20.19 0.10 -11.57
N GLU A 30 -19.95 -0.53 -12.70
CA GLU A 30 -19.26 -1.81 -12.76
C GLU A 30 -17.76 -1.57 -12.49
N VAL A 31 -17.17 -2.32 -11.55
CA VAL A 31 -15.74 -2.22 -11.23
C VAL A 31 -15.05 -3.54 -11.54
N ILE A 32 -13.97 -3.46 -12.29
CA ILE A 32 -13.10 -4.61 -12.57
C ILE A 32 -11.78 -4.38 -11.84
N ILE A 33 -11.43 -5.28 -10.93
CA ILE A 33 -10.18 -5.22 -10.16
C ILE A 33 -9.16 -6.13 -10.82
N VAL A 34 -8.02 -5.55 -11.25
CA VAL A 34 -6.93 -6.29 -11.91
C VAL A 34 -5.72 -6.33 -10.99
N SER A 35 -5.41 -7.49 -10.44
CA SER A 35 -4.25 -7.71 -9.59
C SER A 35 -3.87 -9.18 -9.56
N ASP A 36 -2.96 -9.56 -8.65
CA ASP A 36 -2.53 -10.94 -8.42
C ASP A 36 -2.16 -11.17 -6.95
N GLY A 37 -1.85 -12.41 -6.60
CA GLY A 37 -1.28 -12.81 -5.31
C GLY A 37 -2.07 -12.34 -4.08
N TYR A 38 -1.36 -11.86 -3.06
CA TYR A 38 -1.96 -11.44 -1.80
C TYR A 38 -2.84 -10.20 -1.93
N ALA A 39 -2.50 -9.27 -2.83
CA ALA A 39 -3.31 -8.09 -3.08
C ALA A 39 -4.70 -8.46 -3.61
N LEU A 40 -4.77 -9.40 -4.58
CA LEU A 40 -6.03 -9.89 -5.12
C LEU A 40 -6.86 -10.64 -4.07
N ASN A 41 -6.22 -11.52 -3.27
CA ASN A 41 -6.91 -12.26 -2.22
C ASN A 41 -7.49 -11.31 -1.16
N PHE A 42 -6.73 -10.29 -0.75
CA PHE A 42 -7.20 -9.27 0.17
C PHE A 42 -8.45 -8.55 -0.39
N LEU A 43 -8.40 -8.09 -1.64
CA LEU A 43 -9.53 -7.38 -2.25
C LEU A 43 -10.76 -8.27 -2.44
N LYS A 44 -10.59 -9.57 -2.71
CA LYS A 44 -11.72 -10.51 -2.75
C LYS A 44 -12.37 -10.70 -1.38
N ASN A 45 -11.59 -10.63 -0.28
CA ASN A 45 -12.13 -10.71 1.07
C ASN A 45 -12.85 -9.41 1.47
N GLU A 46 -12.31 -8.23 1.07
CA GLU A 46 -12.95 -6.93 1.34
C GLU A 46 -14.24 -6.74 0.52
N PHE A 47 -14.31 -7.30 -0.70
CA PHE A 47 -15.42 -7.15 -1.63
C PHE A 47 -16.00 -8.53 -2.03
N PRO A 48 -16.63 -9.25 -1.10
CA PRO A 48 -17.27 -10.53 -1.42
C PRO A 48 -18.42 -10.33 -2.41
N LYS A 49 -18.52 -11.23 -3.39
CA LYS A 49 -19.44 -11.12 -4.53
C LYS A 49 -20.91 -11.02 -4.10
N GLU A 50 -21.27 -11.61 -2.99
CA GLU A 50 -22.62 -11.60 -2.41
C GLU A 50 -23.07 -10.19 -2.00
N LYS A 51 -22.12 -9.36 -1.55
CA LYS A 51 -22.36 -7.95 -1.15
C LYS A 51 -22.09 -6.96 -2.27
N PHE A 52 -21.21 -7.32 -3.19
CA PHE A 52 -20.75 -6.44 -4.29
C PHE A 52 -20.82 -7.16 -5.64
N PRO A 53 -22.05 -7.49 -6.13
CA PRO A 53 -22.22 -8.23 -7.39
C PRO A 53 -21.70 -7.47 -8.62
N GLN A 54 -21.59 -6.13 -8.55
CA GLN A 54 -21.08 -5.25 -9.60
C GLN A 54 -19.54 -5.24 -9.67
N ILE A 55 -18.83 -5.89 -8.73
CA ILE A 55 -17.37 -6.01 -8.74
C ILE A 55 -16.96 -7.35 -9.34
N SER A 56 -16.05 -7.31 -10.29
CA SER A 56 -15.41 -8.48 -10.87
C SER A 56 -13.89 -8.43 -10.71
N PHE A 57 -13.26 -9.59 -10.80
CA PHE A 57 -11.82 -9.73 -10.57
C PHE A 57 -11.17 -10.36 -11.80
N GLU A 58 -10.07 -9.77 -12.24
CA GLU A 58 -9.24 -10.26 -13.33
C GLU A 58 -7.81 -10.49 -12.83
N ILE A 59 -7.18 -11.58 -13.26
CA ILE A 59 -5.82 -11.91 -12.84
C ILE A 59 -4.85 -11.41 -13.91
N PHE A 60 -4.01 -10.47 -13.54
CA PHE A 60 -2.88 -10.06 -14.36
C PHE A 60 -1.62 -9.91 -13.49
N PRO A 61 -0.56 -10.71 -13.76
CA PRO A 61 0.62 -10.74 -12.92
C PRO A 61 1.32 -9.38 -12.83
N SER A 62 1.61 -8.97 -11.62
CA SER A 62 2.49 -7.83 -11.34
C SER A 62 3.94 -8.21 -11.64
N TYR A 63 4.76 -7.23 -12.03
CA TYR A 63 6.20 -7.47 -12.08
C TYR A 63 6.75 -7.59 -10.66
N SER A 64 7.54 -8.64 -10.41
CA SER A 64 8.08 -8.93 -9.09
C SER A 64 9.50 -8.38 -8.93
N ILE A 65 9.79 -7.81 -7.77
CA ILE A 65 11.15 -7.50 -7.34
C ILE A 65 11.56 -8.51 -6.27
N ASN A 66 12.72 -9.14 -6.46
CA ASN A 66 13.28 -10.00 -5.44
C ASN A 66 14.08 -9.15 -4.45
N TYR A 67 13.55 -8.98 -3.24
CA TYR A 67 14.24 -8.28 -2.18
C TYR A 67 15.36 -9.14 -1.60
N SER A 68 16.52 -8.54 -1.36
CA SER A 68 17.66 -9.25 -0.79
C SER A 68 17.46 -9.47 0.72
N LYS A 69 18.11 -10.52 1.26
CA LYS A 69 18.21 -10.71 2.71
C LYS A 69 19.14 -9.69 3.38
N GLY A 70 19.97 -9.01 2.59
CA GLY A 70 20.98 -8.06 3.06
C GLY A 70 20.45 -6.64 3.26
N LYS A 71 21.36 -5.74 3.71
CA LYS A 71 21.05 -4.35 4.06
C LYS A 71 20.80 -3.42 2.87
N SER A 72 21.21 -3.79 1.64
CA SER A 72 21.04 -2.94 0.44
C SER A 72 19.95 -3.48 -0.47
N GLN A 73 18.85 -2.77 -0.57
CA GLN A 73 17.74 -3.09 -1.49
C GLN A 73 17.94 -2.44 -2.88
N VAL A 74 18.81 -1.42 -2.99
CA VAL A 74 19.05 -0.67 -4.22
C VAL A 74 19.68 -1.55 -5.30
N GLY A 75 20.66 -2.40 -4.95
CA GLY A 75 21.26 -3.34 -5.89
C GLY A 75 20.25 -4.33 -6.46
N ALA A 76 19.37 -4.88 -5.62
CA ALA A 76 18.29 -5.77 -6.04
C ALA A 76 17.30 -5.07 -6.98
N MET A 77 17.01 -3.79 -6.74
CA MET A 77 16.14 -2.98 -7.58
C MET A 77 16.78 -2.70 -8.95
N ILE A 78 18.06 -2.35 -9.00
CA ILE A 78 18.79 -2.12 -10.26
C ILE A 78 18.82 -3.41 -11.10
N LEU A 79 19.12 -4.56 -10.50
CA LEU A 79 19.12 -5.86 -11.18
C LEU A 79 17.73 -6.28 -11.68
N SER A 80 16.66 -5.72 -11.07
CA SER A 80 15.28 -5.99 -11.48
C SER A 80 14.78 -5.05 -12.58
N LEU A 81 15.50 -3.98 -12.96
CA LEU A 81 15.08 -2.99 -13.95
C LEU A 81 14.67 -3.61 -15.31
N PRO A 82 15.41 -4.56 -15.90
CA PRO A 82 14.97 -5.18 -17.18
C PRO A 82 13.63 -5.89 -17.05
N LYS A 83 13.38 -6.59 -15.93
CA LYS A 83 12.11 -7.27 -15.66
C LYS A 83 10.96 -6.28 -15.47
N ILE A 84 11.24 -5.16 -14.79
CA ILE A 84 10.26 -4.09 -14.57
C ILE A 84 9.87 -3.47 -15.91
N ILE A 85 10.84 -3.10 -16.76
CA ILE A 85 10.60 -2.54 -18.09
C ILE A 85 9.78 -3.50 -18.95
N PHE A 86 10.17 -4.77 -19.00
CA PHE A 86 9.41 -5.78 -19.73
C PHE A 86 7.99 -5.94 -19.20
N GLY A 87 7.82 -5.90 -17.86
CA GLY A 87 6.52 -5.93 -17.20
C GLY A 87 5.64 -4.75 -17.59
N ILE A 88 6.19 -3.52 -17.60
CA ILE A 88 5.48 -2.29 -18.02
C ILE A 88 5.01 -2.41 -19.48
N ILE A 89 5.87 -2.89 -20.38
CA ILE A 89 5.53 -3.09 -21.79
C ILE A 89 4.40 -4.11 -21.92
N LYS A 90 4.49 -5.24 -21.21
CA LYS A 90 3.47 -6.30 -21.19
C LYS A 90 2.13 -5.79 -20.67
N GLU A 91 2.14 -4.98 -19.57
CA GLU A 91 0.96 -4.31 -19.03
C GLU A 91 0.28 -3.44 -20.09
N HIS A 92 1.07 -2.60 -20.78
CA HIS A 92 0.52 -1.68 -21.77
C HIS A 92 -0.14 -2.40 -22.95
N PHE A 93 0.51 -3.43 -23.49
CA PHE A 93 -0.06 -4.21 -24.60
C PHE A 93 -1.31 -5.01 -24.18
N TRP A 94 -1.30 -5.60 -22.99
CA TRP A 94 -2.46 -6.28 -22.44
C TRP A 94 -3.61 -5.32 -22.25
N LEU A 95 -3.36 -4.18 -21.59
CA LEU A 95 -4.37 -3.17 -21.32
C LEU A 95 -5.04 -2.65 -22.60
N LYS A 96 -4.25 -2.35 -23.62
CA LYS A 96 -4.76 -1.89 -24.93
C LYS A 96 -5.81 -2.84 -25.52
N LYS A 97 -5.55 -4.14 -25.48
CA LYS A 97 -6.50 -5.17 -25.93
C LYS A 97 -7.71 -5.27 -25.00
N TYR A 98 -7.45 -5.21 -23.68
CA TYR A 98 -8.48 -5.37 -22.66
C TYR A 98 -9.51 -4.23 -22.69
N VAL A 99 -9.04 -3.00 -22.76
CA VAL A 99 -9.90 -1.79 -22.80
C VAL A 99 -10.87 -1.83 -23.98
N THR A 100 -10.39 -2.16 -25.17
CA THR A 100 -11.22 -2.25 -26.38
C THR A 100 -12.23 -3.40 -26.27
N LYS A 101 -11.80 -4.58 -25.82
CA LYS A 101 -12.66 -5.77 -25.70
C LYS A 101 -13.78 -5.57 -24.69
N HIS A 102 -13.49 -4.96 -23.54
CA HIS A 102 -14.43 -4.82 -22.41
C HIS A 102 -15.10 -3.45 -22.32
N LYS A 103 -14.80 -2.53 -23.25
CA LYS A 103 -15.34 -1.15 -23.30
C LYS A 103 -15.16 -0.43 -21.97
N ILE A 104 -13.91 -0.33 -21.51
CA ILE A 104 -13.55 0.33 -20.24
C ILE A 104 -13.61 1.84 -20.40
N ASP A 105 -14.35 2.52 -19.53
CA ASP A 105 -14.54 3.98 -19.54
C ASP A 105 -13.45 4.72 -18.74
N LYS A 106 -12.95 4.11 -17.65
CA LYS A 106 -11.94 4.72 -16.79
C LYS A 106 -10.95 3.67 -16.26
N ILE A 107 -9.68 4.05 -16.19
CA ILE A 107 -8.60 3.25 -15.64
C ILE A 107 -8.05 3.97 -14.40
N ILE A 108 -7.86 3.24 -13.29
CA ILE A 108 -7.21 3.73 -12.09
C ILE A 108 -6.05 2.80 -11.78
N SER A 109 -4.85 3.29 -11.98
CA SER A 109 -3.61 2.54 -11.83
C SER A 109 -2.92 2.95 -10.54
N ASP A 110 -2.74 2.03 -9.61
CA ASP A 110 -1.94 2.29 -8.44
C ASP A 110 -0.55 1.71 -8.63
N ASN A 111 0.39 2.59 -8.92
CA ASN A 111 1.82 2.34 -9.10
C ASN A 111 2.16 1.32 -10.21
N ARG A 112 1.29 1.09 -11.18
CA ARG A 112 1.52 0.25 -12.37
C ARG A 112 1.72 1.12 -13.59
N PHE A 113 2.96 1.32 -14.00
CA PHE A 113 3.38 2.29 -15.03
C PHE A 113 2.83 2.01 -16.43
N GLY A 114 2.50 0.77 -16.76
CA GLY A 114 1.96 0.38 -18.07
C GLY A 114 0.45 0.49 -18.22
N MET A 115 -0.29 0.76 -17.12
CA MET A 115 -1.76 0.73 -17.10
C MET A 115 -2.39 2.09 -17.48
N TRP A 116 -2.08 2.60 -18.68
CA TRP A 116 -2.67 3.81 -19.23
C TRP A 116 -3.08 3.63 -20.70
N SER A 117 -4.03 4.44 -21.19
CA SER A 117 -4.54 4.40 -22.55
C SER A 117 -4.79 5.81 -23.08
N LYS A 118 -4.45 6.07 -24.33
CA LYS A 118 -4.77 7.34 -25.01
C LYS A 118 -6.28 7.51 -25.30
N HIS A 119 -7.03 6.42 -25.29
CA HIS A 119 -8.45 6.40 -25.66
C HIS A 119 -9.37 6.25 -24.46
N THR A 120 -8.82 6.11 -23.25
CA THR A 120 -9.60 5.90 -22.03
C THR A 120 -9.02 6.77 -20.93
N PHE A 121 -9.88 7.47 -20.19
CA PHE A 121 -9.44 8.33 -19.08
C PHE A 121 -8.67 7.51 -18.04
N SER A 122 -7.39 7.84 -17.87
CA SER A 122 -6.46 7.08 -17.03
C SER A 122 -5.94 7.92 -15.88
N VAL A 123 -6.00 7.38 -14.67
CA VAL A 123 -5.52 7.99 -13.43
C VAL A 123 -4.34 7.17 -12.91
N TYR A 124 -3.29 7.84 -12.51
CA TYR A 124 -2.16 7.23 -11.81
C TYR A 124 -2.17 7.63 -10.34
N ILE A 125 -2.00 6.67 -9.42
CA ILE A 125 -1.93 6.92 -7.98
C ILE A 125 -0.53 6.67 -7.49
N THR A 126 0.06 7.64 -6.81
CA THR A 126 1.34 7.49 -6.12
C THR A 126 1.50 8.54 -5.03
N HIS A 127 2.08 8.15 -3.90
CA HIS A 127 2.53 9.06 -2.85
C HIS A 127 4.04 9.36 -2.98
N GLN A 128 4.70 8.75 -3.95
CA GLN A 128 6.15 8.84 -4.11
C GLN A 128 6.48 9.37 -5.50
N LEU A 129 6.39 10.70 -5.65
CA LEU A 129 6.82 11.38 -6.89
C LEU A 129 8.34 11.34 -7.06
N MET A 130 9.06 11.30 -5.95
CA MET A 130 10.51 11.20 -5.88
C MET A 130 10.93 9.96 -5.10
N VAL A 131 11.73 9.11 -5.72
CA VAL A 131 12.30 7.92 -5.05
C VAL A 131 13.50 8.36 -4.22
N LYS A 132 13.42 8.17 -2.89
CA LYS A 132 14.52 8.49 -1.98
C LYS A 132 15.70 7.57 -2.23
N MET A 133 16.87 8.17 -2.49
CA MET A 133 18.09 7.44 -2.80
C MET A 133 19.01 7.37 -1.56
N PRO A 134 19.86 6.32 -1.44
CA PRO A 134 20.91 6.28 -0.44
C PRO A 134 21.84 7.50 -0.57
N LYS A 135 22.47 7.90 0.56
CA LYS A 135 23.35 9.11 0.62
C LYS A 135 24.38 9.19 -0.52
N LYS A 136 24.97 8.06 -0.93
CA LYS A 136 25.97 7.99 -2.01
C LYS A 136 25.40 8.18 -3.41
N LEU A 137 24.07 8.10 -3.59
CA LEU A 137 23.38 8.14 -4.88
C LEU A 137 22.35 9.27 -4.98
N LEU A 138 22.42 10.27 -4.10
CA LEU A 138 21.46 11.38 -4.04
C LEU A 138 21.32 12.14 -5.37
N PHE A 139 22.38 12.25 -6.15
CA PHE A 139 22.35 12.92 -7.46
C PHE A 139 21.41 12.25 -8.47
N PHE A 140 21.14 10.94 -8.31
CA PHE A 140 20.17 10.24 -9.15
C PHE A 140 18.71 10.58 -8.82
N GLU A 141 18.41 11.13 -7.64
CA GLU A 141 17.02 11.46 -7.24
C GLU A 141 16.33 12.36 -8.28
N LYS A 142 17.03 13.38 -8.77
CA LYS A 142 16.49 14.31 -9.78
C LYS A 142 16.27 13.64 -11.14
N ILE A 143 17.17 12.74 -11.53
CA ILE A 143 17.05 11.97 -12.78
C ILE A 143 15.86 11.02 -12.71
N ILE A 144 15.73 10.26 -11.61
CA ILE A 144 14.63 9.32 -11.40
C ILE A 144 13.30 10.07 -11.28
N TRP A 145 13.29 11.22 -10.59
CA TRP A 145 12.12 12.09 -10.54
C TRP A 145 11.69 12.56 -11.94
N GLY A 146 12.64 13.00 -12.78
CA GLY A 146 12.36 13.41 -14.17
C GLY A 146 11.76 12.27 -15.00
N LEU A 147 12.32 11.07 -14.88
CA LEU A 147 11.81 9.87 -15.55
C LEU A 147 10.40 9.49 -15.05
N HIS A 148 10.19 9.50 -13.74
CA HIS A 148 8.88 9.22 -13.14
C HIS A 148 7.84 10.26 -13.59
N ARG A 149 8.20 11.54 -13.58
CA ARG A 149 7.36 12.62 -14.11
C ARG A 149 6.97 12.39 -15.57
N TRP A 150 7.91 11.94 -16.40
CA TRP A 150 7.63 11.59 -17.79
C TRP A 150 6.59 10.45 -17.88
N PHE A 151 6.69 9.39 -17.08
CA PHE A 151 5.66 8.35 -17.04
C PHE A 151 4.29 8.90 -16.63
N ILE A 152 4.24 9.78 -15.64
CA ILE A 152 3.00 10.40 -15.14
C ILE A 152 2.30 11.20 -16.23
N THR A 153 3.03 11.85 -17.16
CA THR A 153 2.43 12.62 -18.26
C THR A 153 1.63 11.80 -19.26
N HIS A 154 1.75 10.47 -19.25
CA HIS A 154 0.93 9.58 -20.08
C HIS A 154 -0.49 9.37 -19.52
N TYR A 155 -0.72 9.71 -18.27
CA TYR A 155 -2.02 9.65 -17.62
C TYR A 155 -2.75 10.99 -17.71
N ASN A 156 -4.08 10.98 -17.68
CA ASN A 156 -4.87 12.20 -17.64
C ASN A 156 -4.73 12.93 -16.31
N GLU A 157 -4.68 12.17 -15.20
CA GLU A 157 -4.48 12.70 -13.85
C GLU A 157 -3.50 11.83 -13.06
N CYS A 158 -2.79 12.48 -12.13
CA CYS A 158 -2.02 11.81 -11.08
C CYS A 158 -2.59 12.20 -9.72
N TRP A 159 -3.09 11.22 -8.99
CA TRP A 159 -3.63 11.40 -7.64
C TRP A 159 -2.57 11.09 -6.60
N ILE A 160 -2.30 12.09 -5.75
CA ILE A 160 -1.34 11.95 -4.65
C ILE A 160 -2.14 11.78 -3.36
N PRO A 161 -2.12 10.58 -2.75
CA PRO A 161 -2.83 10.33 -1.51
C PRO A 161 -2.08 10.94 -0.32
N ASP A 162 -2.14 12.26 -0.18
CA ASP A 162 -1.57 13.05 0.90
C ASP A 162 -2.26 14.41 0.95
N PHE A 163 -1.95 15.22 1.97
CA PHE A 163 -2.37 16.60 2.06
C PHE A 163 -1.36 17.51 1.33
N GLU A 164 -1.86 18.57 0.70
CA GLU A 164 -1.04 19.57 0.02
C GLU A 164 -0.24 20.43 1.01
N ASP A 165 -0.81 20.65 2.18
CA ASP A 165 -0.24 21.48 3.23
C ASP A 165 1.04 20.87 3.82
N LYS A 166 2.09 21.71 3.97
CA LYS A 166 3.41 21.27 4.44
C LYS A 166 3.41 20.81 5.90
N ASP A 167 2.52 21.33 6.71
CA ASP A 167 2.50 21.04 8.14
C ASP A 167 1.72 19.75 8.44
N THR A 168 0.74 19.42 7.63
CA THR A 168 -0.15 18.26 7.82
C THR A 168 0.20 17.06 6.95
N ASN A 169 1.02 17.21 5.89
CA ASN A 169 1.36 16.10 5.00
C ASN A 169 2.13 14.99 5.72
N LEU A 170 1.98 13.76 5.23
CA LEU A 170 2.58 12.55 5.79
C LEU A 170 3.75 12.01 4.96
N SER A 171 3.87 12.41 3.69
CA SER A 171 4.89 11.91 2.77
C SER A 171 6.18 12.74 2.75
N GLY A 172 6.15 13.97 3.26
CA GLY A 172 7.30 14.88 3.24
C GLY A 172 7.91 15.03 1.85
N ASP A 173 9.23 14.94 1.75
CA ASP A 173 10.00 15.06 0.50
C ASP A 173 9.54 14.09 -0.61
N LEU A 174 8.92 12.97 -0.28
CA LEU A 174 8.52 11.98 -1.30
C LEU A 174 7.55 12.58 -2.32
N SER A 175 6.67 13.49 -1.89
CA SER A 175 5.73 14.18 -2.78
C SER A 175 5.93 15.69 -2.85
N HIS A 176 6.68 16.31 -1.92
CA HIS A 176 6.74 17.78 -1.77
C HIS A 176 8.10 18.40 -2.11
N LYS A 177 9.15 17.59 -2.38
CA LYS A 177 10.50 18.10 -2.65
C LYS A 177 10.62 18.83 -3.98
N TYR A 178 9.96 18.35 -5.02
CA TYR A 178 10.06 18.87 -6.38
C TYR A 178 8.71 19.36 -6.90
N PRO A 179 8.70 20.25 -7.91
CA PRO A 179 7.47 20.74 -8.52
C PRO A 179 6.58 19.61 -9.04
N LEU A 180 5.28 19.73 -8.79
CA LEU A 180 4.31 18.76 -9.25
C LEU A 180 4.22 18.69 -10.78
N PRO A 181 3.97 17.52 -11.36
CA PRO A 181 3.47 17.38 -12.72
C PRO A 181 2.17 18.20 -12.89
N LYS A 182 1.95 18.79 -14.09
CA LYS A 182 0.76 19.63 -14.34
C LYS A 182 -0.58 18.90 -14.14
N ASN A 183 -0.59 17.59 -14.32
CA ASN A 183 -1.76 16.72 -14.15
C ASN A 183 -1.84 16.07 -12.78
N ALA A 184 -0.98 16.44 -11.82
CA ALA A 184 -0.96 15.90 -10.47
C ALA A 184 -1.75 16.78 -9.49
N LYS A 185 -2.46 16.14 -8.56
CA LYS A 185 -3.19 16.81 -7.47
C LYS A 185 -3.18 15.96 -6.21
N PHE A 186 -3.15 16.62 -5.06
CA PHE A 186 -3.37 16.00 -3.77
C PHE A 186 -4.85 15.70 -3.59
N ILE A 187 -5.18 14.53 -3.03
CA ILE A 187 -6.57 14.06 -2.88
C ILE A 187 -6.93 13.73 -1.43
N GLY A 188 -6.07 14.07 -0.48
CA GLY A 188 -6.19 13.61 0.89
C GLY A 188 -5.77 12.14 1.06
N LEU A 189 -5.96 11.60 2.23
CA LEU A 189 -5.55 10.23 2.54
C LEU A 189 -6.44 9.20 1.82
N LEU A 190 -5.85 8.05 1.52
CA LEU A 190 -6.56 6.87 1.02
C LEU A 190 -6.37 5.72 2.01
N SER A 191 -7.36 5.48 2.84
CA SER A 191 -7.36 4.40 3.82
C SER A 191 -8.60 3.54 3.70
N ARG A 192 -8.42 2.24 3.82
CA ARG A 192 -9.54 1.29 3.93
C ARG A 192 -10.48 1.58 5.10
N PHE A 193 -10.03 2.32 6.10
CA PHE A 193 -10.84 2.68 7.26
C PHE A 193 -11.80 3.84 7.00
N GLN A 194 -11.64 4.60 5.90
CA GLN A 194 -12.53 5.72 5.54
C GLN A 194 -13.97 5.30 5.22
N ILE A 195 -14.15 4.06 4.79
CA ILE A 195 -15.49 3.52 4.41
C ILE A 195 -16.20 2.83 5.58
N MET A 196 -15.61 2.88 6.76
CA MET A 196 -16.12 2.17 7.93
C MET A 196 -16.79 3.14 8.89
N GLU A 197 -17.99 2.80 9.30
CA GLU A 197 -18.75 3.55 10.29
C GLU A 197 -18.83 2.78 11.60
N ASN A 198 -18.97 3.49 12.71
CA ASN A 198 -19.25 2.95 14.04
C ASN A 198 -18.28 1.81 14.44
N ILE A 199 -16.97 2.10 14.42
CA ILE A 199 -15.95 1.16 14.86
C ILE A 199 -15.82 1.27 16.39
N GLU A 200 -16.27 0.23 17.09
CA GLU A 200 -16.11 0.15 18.56
C GLU A 200 -14.68 -0.32 18.90
N PRO A 201 -13.98 0.35 19.84
CA PRO A 201 -12.68 -0.08 20.32
C PRO A 201 -12.74 -1.42 21.02
N ASP A 202 -11.83 -2.35 20.67
CA ASP A 202 -11.67 -3.65 21.32
C ASP A 202 -10.37 -3.66 22.14
N ASN A 203 -10.47 -3.62 23.44
CA ASN A 203 -9.35 -3.55 24.38
C ASN A 203 -8.76 -4.93 24.76
N SER A 204 -9.07 -5.99 24.01
CA SER A 204 -8.62 -7.36 24.30
C SER A 204 -7.09 -7.53 24.27
N PHE A 205 -6.39 -6.64 23.56
CA PHE A 205 -4.93 -6.65 23.42
C PHE A 205 -4.35 -5.28 23.84
N SER A 206 -3.31 -5.31 24.67
CA SER A 206 -2.59 -4.09 25.04
C SER A 206 -1.69 -3.56 23.93
N SER A 207 -1.17 -4.47 23.10
CA SER A 207 -0.35 -4.11 21.93
C SER A 207 -0.78 -4.87 20.70
N VAL A 208 -0.82 -4.17 19.55
CA VAL A 208 -1.13 -4.74 18.24
C VAL A 208 0.06 -4.55 17.30
N CYS A 209 0.57 -5.65 16.76
CA CYS A 209 1.67 -5.66 15.82
C CYS A 209 1.13 -5.90 14.40
N ILE A 210 1.36 -4.96 13.48
CA ILE A 210 0.97 -5.11 12.07
C ILE A 210 2.21 -5.44 11.24
N LEU A 211 2.26 -6.65 10.72
CA LEU A 211 3.29 -7.06 9.78
C LEU A 211 2.90 -6.66 8.36
N SER A 212 3.83 -6.03 7.68
CA SER A 212 3.68 -5.61 6.29
C SER A 212 4.98 -5.80 5.50
N GLY A 213 4.91 -5.60 4.20
CA GLY A 213 6.05 -5.73 3.31
C GLY A 213 6.22 -7.13 2.73
N VAL A 214 7.28 -7.29 1.94
CA VAL A 214 7.56 -8.52 1.20
C VAL A 214 8.52 -9.44 1.95
N GLU A 215 8.51 -10.73 1.58
CA GLU A 215 9.47 -11.69 2.12
C GLU A 215 10.90 -11.41 1.60
N PRO A 216 11.94 -11.71 2.39
CA PRO A 216 11.92 -12.33 3.73
C PRO A 216 11.80 -11.33 4.90
N GLN A 217 11.75 -10.02 4.61
CA GLN A 217 11.80 -8.96 5.63
C GLN A 217 10.60 -8.99 6.60
N ARG A 218 9.44 -9.42 6.12
CA ARG A 218 8.26 -9.60 6.96
C ARG A 218 8.46 -10.72 7.98
N SER A 219 8.92 -11.91 7.56
CA SER A 219 9.20 -13.03 8.47
C SER A 219 10.36 -12.75 9.46
N ILE A 220 11.35 -11.95 9.04
CA ILE A 220 12.42 -11.50 9.95
C ILE A 220 11.82 -10.60 11.04
N PHE A 221 10.92 -9.69 10.68
CA PHE A 221 10.28 -8.81 11.66
C PHE A 221 9.34 -9.59 12.59
N GLU A 222 8.60 -10.58 12.08
CA GLU A 222 7.79 -11.49 12.89
C GLU A 222 8.63 -12.19 13.97
N LYS A 223 9.75 -12.80 13.60
CA LYS A 223 10.67 -13.44 14.54
C LYS A 223 11.22 -12.46 15.58
N PHE A 224 11.55 -11.24 15.19
CA PHE A 224 11.96 -10.20 16.12
C PHE A 224 10.86 -9.89 17.14
N LEU A 225 9.60 -9.74 16.72
CA LEU A 225 8.47 -9.43 17.60
C LEU A 225 8.15 -10.58 18.55
N LEU A 226 8.16 -11.82 18.06
CA LEU A 226 7.97 -13.01 18.91
C LEU A 226 9.04 -13.08 20.01
N ASN A 227 10.30 -12.76 19.69
CA ASN A 227 11.36 -12.71 20.68
C ASN A 227 11.22 -11.51 21.64
N LYS A 228 10.87 -10.32 21.12
CA LYS A 228 10.64 -9.09 21.92
C LYS A 228 9.56 -9.33 22.99
N PHE A 229 8.49 -10.06 22.65
CA PHE A 229 7.35 -10.27 23.53
C PHE A 229 7.31 -11.63 24.23
N LYS A 230 8.33 -12.45 24.09
CA LYS A 230 8.42 -13.81 24.67
C LYS A 230 8.02 -13.88 26.15
N ASN A 231 8.42 -12.89 26.94
CA ASN A 231 8.16 -12.82 28.38
C ASN A 231 7.14 -11.72 28.74
N SER A 232 6.30 -11.30 27.79
CA SER A 232 5.28 -10.29 28.06
C SER A 232 4.22 -10.83 29.02
N THR A 233 3.84 -10.00 29.99
CA THR A 233 2.70 -10.26 30.88
C THR A 233 1.39 -9.71 30.28
N HIS A 234 1.48 -8.90 29.23
CA HIS A 234 0.34 -8.30 28.55
C HIS A 234 -0.01 -9.08 27.29
N LYS A 235 -1.29 -9.03 26.91
CA LYS A 235 -1.79 -9.68 25.68
C LYS A 235 -1.36 -8.91 24.44
N ILE A 236 -0.71 -9.60 23.52
CA ILE A 236 -0.16 -9.07 22.26
C ILE A 236 -0.86 -9.75 21.08
N LEU A 237 -1.31 -8.95 20.12
CA LEU A 237 -1.80 -9.45 18.83
C LEU A 237 -0.77 -9.20 17.76
N ILE A 238 -0.42 -10.23 16.98
CA ILE A 238 0.45 -10.13 15.80
C ILE A 238 -0.36 -10.48 14.55
N ILE A 239 -0.58 -9.51 13.68
CA ILE A 239 -1.30 -9.69 12.41
C ILE A 239 -0.29 -9.85 11.30
N GLN A 240 -0.20 -11.04 10.68
CA GLN A 240 0.85 -11.39 9.71
C GLN A 240 0.70 -10.70 8.35
N GLY A 241 -0.47 -10.16 8.01
CA GLY A 241 -0.74 -9.58 6.68
C GLY A 241 -0.67 -10.62 5.55
N LYS A 242 -1.14 -11.84 5.81
CA LYS A 242 -1.22 -12.96 4.85
C LYS A 242 -2.68 -13.29 4.57
N PRO A 243 -3.39 -12.50 3.72
CA PRO A 243 -4.78 -12.80 3.40
C PRO A 243 -4.86 -14.16 2.69
N GLN A 244 -5.64 -15.05 3.28
CA GLN A 244 -5.91 -16.40 2.81
C GLN A 244 -7.42 -16.64 2.84
N LYS A 245 -7.86 -17.76 2.28
CA LYS A 245 -9.27 -18.14 2.33
C LYS A 245 -9.74 -18.38 3.76
N GLU A 246 -8.86 -18.95 4.58
CA GLU A 246 -9.13 -19.24 6.00
C GLU A 246 -8.13 -18.49 6.89
N VAL A 247 -8.61 -17.95 8.01
CA VAL A 247 -7.75 -17.32 9.02
C VAL A 247 -7.01 -18.43 9.76
N LYS A 248 -5.68 -18.33 9.80
CA LYS A 248 -4.83 -19.19 10.64
C LYS A 248 -4.49 -18.43 11.91
N GLU A 249 -4.77 -19.03 13.05
CA GLU A 249 -4.47 -18.47 14.37
C GLU A 249 -3.61 -19.43 15.16
N ILE A 250 -2.61 -18.88 15.84
CA ILE A 250 -1.75 -19.57 16.80
C ILE A 250 -1.71 -18.71 18.05
N SER A 251 -2.21 -19.23 19.16
CA SER A 251 -2.24 -18.52 20.43
C SER A 251 -1.40 -19.22 21.47
N THR A 252 -0.62 -18.44 22.22
CA THR A 252 0.00 -18.82 23.49
C THR A 252 -0.67 -18.04 24.61
N MET A 253 -0.22 -18.20 25.87
CA MET A 253 -0.82 -17.50 27.01
C MET A 253 -1.02 -16.00 26.78
N ASN A 254 -0.03 -15.30 26.19
CA ASN A 254 -0.03 -13.83 26.04
C ASN A 254 0.20 -13.36 24.60
N ILE A 255 0.48 -14.23 23.65
CA ILE A 255 0.70 -13.84 22.24
C ILE A 255 -0.30 -14.59 21.36
N CYS A 256 -1.11 -13.82 20.63
CA CYS A 256 -1.98 -14.32 19.57
C CYS A 256 -1.39 -13.90 18.21
N VAL A 257 -1.15 -14.85 17.33
CA VAL A 257 -0.67 -14.63 15.96
C VAL A 257 -1.76 -15.05 15.00
N VAL A 258 -2.23 -14.11 14.18
CA VAL A 258 -3.25 -14.36 13.16
C VAL A 258 -2.71 -14.08 11.76
N SER A 259 -3.09 -14.91 10.80
CA SER A 259 -2.63 -14.73 9.41
C SER A 259 -3.13 -13.42 8.81
N HIS A 260 -4.39 -13.09 9.02
CA HIS A 260 -5.03 -11.84 8.62
C HIS A 260 -6.34 -11.67 9.40
N LEU A 261 -6.91 -10.48 9.33
CA LEU A 261 -8.24 -10.13 9.83
C LEU A 261 -8.93 -9.22 8.81
N ASP A 262 -10.24 -9.13 8.88
CA ASP A 262 -10.99 -8.10 8.15
C ASP A 262 -10.63 -6.69 8.63
N SER A 263 -10.84 -5.71 7.78
CA SER A 263 -10.39 -4.35 8.05
C SER A 263 -11.12 -3.71 9.23
N LYS A 264 -12.40 -4.03 9.48
CA LYS A 264 -13.17 -3.51 10.61
C LYS A 264 -12.61 -4.03 11.94
N LYS A 265 -12.27 -5.33 12.01
CA LYS A 265 -11.68 -5.94 13.21
C LYS A 265 -10.27 -5.39 13.49
N ILE A 266 -9.47 -5.16 12.45
CA ILE A 266 -8.16 -4.50 12.60
C ILE A 266 -8.34 -3.09 13.19
N ALA A 267 -9.24 -2.28 12.64
CA ALA A 267 -9.49 -0.93 13.14
C ALA A 267 -9.96 -0.94 14.61
N SER A 268 -10.85 -1.86 14.97
CA SER A 268 -11.35 -2.05 16.33
C SER A 268 -10.21 -2.31 17.35
N TYR A 269 -9.30 -3.24 17.02
CA TYR A 269 -8.13 -3.50 17.86
C TYR A 269 -7.15 -2.33 17.93
N LEU A 270 -6.94 -1.61 16.83
CA LEU A 270 -6.05 -0.44 16.79
C LEU A 270 -6.60 0.72 17.64
N LEU A 271 -7.91 0.91 17.62
CA LEU A 271 -8.57 1.90 18.48
C LEU A 271 -8.47 1.52 19.97
N GLY A 272 -8.61 0.23 20.31
CA GLY A 272 -8.62 -0.25 21.67
C GLY A 272 -7.24 -0.45 22.30
N CYS A 273 -6.19 -0.71 21.54
CA CYS A 273 -4.87 -0.98 22.11
C CYS A 273 -4.14 0.29 22.61
N GLN A 274 -3.17 0.08 23.48
CA GLN A 274 -2.29 1.15 23.98
C GLN A 274 -1.11 1.41 23.04
N ASN A 275 -0.54 0.34 22.44
CA ASN A 275 0.64 0.44 21.60
C ASN A 275 0.40 -0.26 20.26
N ILE A 276 0.88 0.36 19.18
CA ILE A 276 0.85 -0.19 17.83
C ILE A 276 2.30 -0.34 17.34
N ILE A 277 2.68 -1.53 16.90
CA ILE A 277 4.03 -1.79 16.42
C ILE A 277 3.96 -2.21 14.96
N CYS A 278 4.62 -1.45 14.10
CA CYS A 278 4.53 -1.70 12.66
C CYS A 278 5.77 -1.20 11.89
N ARG A 279 5.83 -1.52 10.61
CA ARG A 279 6.75 -0.89 9.67
C ARG A 279 6.29 0.53 9.32
N SER A 280 7.23 1.44 9.04
CA SER A 280 6.97 2.80 8.59
C SER A 280 6.59 2.86 7.09
N GLY A 281 5.72 1.95 6.63
CA GLY A 281 5.19 1.97 5.28
C GLY A 281 4.07 3.01 5.14
N TYR A 282 4.07 3.77 4.04
CA TYR A 282 3.17 4.92 3.87
C TYR A 282 1.69 4.56 4.01
N SER A 283 1.24 3.42 3.47
CA SER A 283 -0.17 3.00 3.59
C SER A 283 -0.57 2.71 5.05
N THR A 284 0.35 2.15 5.87
CA THR A 284 0.10 1.96 7.31
C THR A 284 0.03 3.31 8.02
N ILE A 285 0.88 4.26 7.66
CA ILE A 285 0.85 5.63 8.21
C ILE A 285 -0.49 6.31 7.89
N MET A 286 -0.96 6.22 6.65
CA MET A 286 -2.29 6.73 6.25
C MET A 286 -3.43 6.05 7.03
N ASP A 287 -3.39 4.72 7.16
CA ASP A 287 -4.39 3.96 7.92
C ASP A 287 -4.47 4.46 9.37
N LEU A 288 -3.32 4.59 10.04
CA LEU A 288 -3.25 5.06 11.42
C LEU A 288 -3.64 6.54 11.58
N ALA A 289 -3.27 7.39 10.63
CA ALA A 289 -3.66 8.80 10.64
C ALA A 289 -5.19 8.95 10.47
N THR A 290 -5.81 8.15 9.61
CA THR A 290 -7.27 8.19 9.36
C THR A 290 -8.09 7.89 10.61
N ILE A 291 -7.63 7.02 11.49
CA ILE A 291 -8.32 6.65 12.75
C ILE A 291 -7.71 7.31 13.98
N ASN A 292 -6.91 8.37 13.82
CA ASN A 292 -6.25 9.09 14.92
C ASN A 292 -5.37 8.22 15.85
N CYS A 293 -4.81 7.12 15.33
CA CYS A 293 -3.97 6.20 16.11
C CYS A 293 -2.46 6.36 15.86
N LEU A 294 -2.05 7.36 15.07
CA LEU A 294 -0.64 7.57 14.72
C LEU A 294 0.24 7.82 15.96
N HIS A 295 -0.29 8.48 16.98
CA HIS A 295 0.41 8.76 18.24
C HIS A 295 0.74 7.51 19.07
N LYS A 296 0.01 6.39 18.88
CA LYS A 296 0.25 5.10 19.55
C LYS A 296 1.34 4.27 18.85
N ALA A 297 1.79 4.67 17.65
CA ALA A 297 2.63 3.85 16.79
C ALA A 297 4.12 3.94 17.13
N GLU A 298 4.75 2.79 17.33
CA GLU A 298 6.19 2.57 17.33
C GLU A 298 6.59 1.99 15.97
N PHE A 299 7.36 2.77 15.20
CA PHE A 299 7.76 2.39 13.85
C PHE A 299 9.12 1.72 13.81
N PHE A 300 9.22 0.63 13.05
CA PHE A 300 10.45 -0.10 12.76
C PHE A 300 10.68 -0.11 11.24
N PRO A 301 11.50 0.78 10.67
CA PRO A 301 11.77 0.78 9.23
C PRO A 301 12.40 -0.53 8.77
N THR A 302 12.05 -0.98 7.57
CA THR A 302 12.74 -2.13 6.95
C THR A 302 14.16 -1.70 6.59
N PRO A 303 15.21 -2.41 7.11
CA PRO A 303 16.58 -2.03 6.80
C PRO A 303 16.87 -1.98 5.29
N GLY A 304 17.44 -0.86 4.84
CA GLY A 304 17.77 -0.63 3.44
C GLY A 304 16.59 -0.24 2.53
N GLN A 305 15.39 -0.07 3.06
CA GLN A 305 14.28 0.59 2.36
C GLN A 305 14.29 2.08 2.67
N THR A 306 14.89 2.85 1.76
CA THR A 306 15.12 4.29 1.92
C THR A 306 13.85 5.10 2.16
N GLU A 307 12.72 4.70 1.57
CA GLU A 307 11.42 5.29 1.81
C GLU A 307 11.00 5.14 3.28
N GLN A 308 11.07 3.92 3.83
CA GLN A 308 10.66 3.66 5.20
C GLN A 308 11.59 4.31 6.23
N GLU A 309 12.91 4.31 5.96
CA GLU A 309 13.89 5.00 6.79
C GLU A 309 13.64 6.52 6.79
N TYR A 310 13.31 7.08 5.62
CA TYR A 310 12.95 8.48 5.50
C TYR A 310 11.65 8.82 6.27
N LEU A 311 10.57 8.07 6.05
CA LEU A 311 9.28 8.32 6.70
C LEU A 311 9.38 8.18 8.22
N TYR A 312 10.16 7.21 8.73
CA TYR A 312 10.44 7.08 10.15
C TYR A 312 11.06 8.36 10.73
N ASN A 313 12.13 8.88 10.09
CA ASN A 313 12.79 10.08 10.54
C ASN A 313 11.89 11.31 10.42
N TYR A 314 11.15 11.43 9.32
CA TYR A 314 10.23 12.54 9.06
C TYR A 314 9.11 12.63 10.09
N LEU A 315 8.46 11.51 10.40
CA LEU A 315 7.39 11.51 11.41
C LEU A 315 7.91 11.75 12.82
N ASN A 316 9.09 11.24 13.17
CA ASN A 316 9.68 11.51 14.46
C ASN A 316 10.13 12.96 14.63
N SER A 317 10.47 13.67 13.55
CA SER A 317 10.79 15.10 13.61
C SER A 317 9.54 16.01 13.76
N LYS A 318 8.35 15.46 13.51
CA LYS A 318 7.06 16.17 13.67
C LYS A 318 6.39 15.91 15.03
N ARG A 319 6.86 14.91 15.78
CA ARG A 319 6.42 14.60 17.15
C ARG A 319 7.15 15.47 18.17
#